data_a4dd90874ae8f05d2ac62b01104e6005
#
_entry.id   a4dd90874ae8f05d2ac62b01104e6005
#
_cell.length_a   1.000
_cell.length_b   1.000
_cell.length_c   1.000
_cell.angle_alpha   90.00
_cell.angle_beta   90.00
_cell.angle_gamma   90.00
#
_symmetry.space_group_name_H-M   'P 1'
#
loop_
_entity.id
_entity.type
_entity.pdbx_description
1 polymer ?
#
loop_
_entity_poly.entity_id
_entity_poly.type
_entity_poly.pdbx_seq_one_letter_code
_entity_poly.pdbx_strand_id
1 'polypeptide(L)'
;MTQTPDSRRGAKSEGLVDGEFLLTAEDFRKIAQILHSYAGIALNEGKAALVYSRLAKRLRTLGLQNFREYCALVEDADALDERQAMMAAL
;
A
#
# COMPACT_ATOMS: atom_id res chain seq x y z
N MET A 1 3.28 25.65 -20.98
CA MET A 1 3.22 25.29 -20.49
C MET A 1 3.21 24.62 -19.76
N THR A 2 3.16 24.68 -19.78
CA THR A 2 3.29 24.19 -19.28
C THR A 2 3.07 23.27 -18.57
N GLN A 3 2.80 22.65 -18.59
CA GLN A 3 2.63 21.62 -17.99
C GLN A 3 3.47 20.94 -17.13
N THR A 4 4.30 21.06 -17.09
CA THR A 4 5.42 20.59 -16.34
C THR A 4 5.23 20.56 -14.86
N PRO A 5 4.61 21.54 -14.25
CA PRO A 5 4.31 21.46 -12.82
C PRO A 5 3.48 20.24 -12.49
N ASP A 6 2.61 19.87 -13.37
CA ASP A 6 1.79 18.68 -13.15
C ASP A 6 2.66 17.45 -13.08
N SER A 7 3.67 17.40 -13.91
CA SER A 7 4.58 16.27 -13.90
C SER A 7 5.27 16.11 -12.55
N ARG A 8 5.65 17.22 -11.97
CA ARG A 8 6.33 17.16 -10.69
C ARG A 8 5.40 16.68 -9.59
N ARG A 9 4.16 17.12 -9.63
CA ARG A 9 3.21 16.61 -8.65
C ARG A 9 2.96 15.13 -8.85
N GLY A 10 2.91 14.71 -10.09
CA GLY A 10 2.79 13.31 -10.39
C GLY A 10 3.93 12.51 -9.80
N ALA A 11 5.14 13.04 -9.87
CA ALA A 11 6.28 12.35 -9.31
C ALA A 11 6.17 12.17 -7.81
N LYS A 12 5.64 13.16 -7.11
CA LYS A 12 5.49 13.05 -5.65
C LYS A 12 4.49 12.00 -5.25
N SER A 13 3.43 11.84 -6.04
CA SER A 13 2.38 10.88 -5.74
C SER A 13 2.52 9.61 -6.57
N GLU A 14 3.64 9.50 -7.27
CA GLU A 14 3.88 8.38 -8.14
C GLU A 14 3.97 7.08 -7.34
N GLY A 15 3.42 6.02 -7.91
CA GLY A 15 3.46 4.74 -7.25
C GLY A 15 4.81 4.07 -7.38
N LEU A 16 5.09 3.17 -6.46
CA LEU A 16 6.29 2.36 -6.49
C LEU A 16 6.19 1.22 -7.49
N VAL A 17 4.99 0.91 -7.95
CA VAL A 17 4.70 -0.20 -8.84
C VAL A 17 3.72 0.26 -9.90
N ASP A 18 3.98 -0.06 -11.16
CA ASP A 18 3.02 0.14 -12.22
C ASP A 18 1.92 -0.90 -12.08
N GLY A 19 0.68 -0.44 -11.99
CA GLY A 19 -0.40 -1.37 -11.86
C GLY A 19 -1.73 -0.68 -11.70
N GLU A 20 -2.74 -1.49 -11.44
CA GLU A 20 -4.11 -1.03 -11.33
C GLU A 20 -4.31 -0.06 -10.18
N PHE A 21 -3.59 -0.27 -9.08
CA PHE A 21 -3.77 0.51 -7.86
C PHE A 21 -2.53 1.34 -7.57
N LEU A 22 -2.74 2.53 -7.04
CA LEU A 22 -1.63 3.38 -6.65
C LEU A 22 -1.07 2.91 -5.29
N LEU A 23 0.22 2.64 -5.26
CA LEU A 23 0.94 2.32 -4.03
C LEU A 23 2.11 3.29 -3.92
N THR A 24 1.97 4.31 -3.08
CA THR A 24 3.03 5.30 -2.89
C THR A 24 4.04 4.81 -1.86
N ALA A 25 5.18 5.50 -1.81
CA ALA A 25 6.20 5.19 -0.81
C ALA A 25 5.63 5.36 0.60
N GLU A 26 4.80 6.37 0.80
CA GLU A 26 4.18 6.59 2.11
C GLU A 26 3.26 5.45 2.48
N ASP A 27 2.45 4.99 1.52
CA ASP A 27 1.56 3.85 1.76
C ASP A 27 2.37 2.61 2.10
N PHE A 28 3.44 2.39 1.36
CA PHE A 28 4.29 1.23 1.60
C PHE A 28 4.90 1.27 3.00
N ARG A 29 5.36 2.46 3.41
CA ARG A 29 5.94 2.59 4.74
C ARG A 29 4.93 2.29 5.84
N LYS A 30 3.69 2.70 5.66
CA LYS A 30 2.65 2.40 6.64
C LYS A 30 2.38 0.90 6.72
N ILE A 31 2.30 0.24 5.58
CA ILE A 31 2.12 -1.20 5.56
C ILE A 31 3.30 -1.89 6.24
N ALA A 32 4.51 -1.45 5.92
CA ALA A 32 5.70 -2.04 6.50
C ALA A 32 5.73 -1.86 8.01
N GLN A 33 5.31 -0.70 8.50
CA GLN A 33 5.28 -0.43 9.92
C GLN A 33 4.27 -1.34 10.63
N ILE A 34 3.11 -1.51 10.04
CA ILE A 34 2.08 -2.37 10.61
C ILE A 34 2.57 -3.81 10.67
N LEU A 35 3.18 -4.29 9.59
CA LEU A 35 3.68 -5.66 9.55
C LEU A 35 4.80 -5.87 10.54
N HIS A 36 5.66 -4.88 10.70
CA HIS A 36 6.73 -4.98 11.69
C HIS A 36 6.16 -5.03 13.11
N SER A 37 5.17 -4.19 13.39
CA SER A 37 4.59 -4.11 14.74
C SER A 37 3.82 -5.36 15.12
N TYR A 38 3.10 -5.94 14.17
CA TYR A 38 2.21 -7.06 14.49
C TYR A 38 2.83 -8.42 14.22
N ALA A 39 3.81 -8.52 13.34
CA ALA A 39 4.33 -9.80 12.93
C ALA A 39 5.86 -9.87 12.91
N GLY A 40 6.53 -8.77 13.21
CA GLY A 40 7.98 -8.74 13.17
C GLY A 40 8.56 -8.85 11.77
N ILE A 41 7.74 -8.62 10.75
CA ILE A 41 8.18 -8.73 9.36
C ILE A 41 8.85 -7.43 8.94
N ALA A 42 10.10 -7.53 8.48
CA ALA A 42 10.83 -6.36 7.99
C ALA A 42 10.74 -6.29 6.47
N LEU A 43 10.30 -5.14 5.97
CA LEU A 43 10.17 -4.91 4.54
C LEU A 43 10.93 -3.65 4.16
N ASN A 44 11.55 -3.68 2.98
CA ASN A 44 12.13 -2.47 2.39
C ASN A 44 11.45 -2.23 1.04
N GLU A 45 11.73 -1.08 0.44
CA GLU A 45 11.05 -0.70 -0.80
C GLU A 45 11.36 -1.64 -1.96
N GLY A 46 12.41 -2.40 -1.88
CA GLY A 46 12.69 -3.41 -2.88
C GLY A 46 11.64 -4.50 -2.93
N LYS A 47 10.81 -4.60 -1.90
CA LYS A 47 9.73 -5.57 -1.84
C LYS A 47 8.40 -5.01 -2.29
N ALA A 48 8.37 -3.78 -2.82
CA ALA A 48 7.11 -3.12 -3.16
C ALA A 48 6.30 -3.92 -4.19
N ALA A 49 6.96 -4.49 -5.19
CA ALA A 49 6.25 -5.27 -6.21
C ALA A 49 5.61 -6.51 -5.61
N LEU A 50 6.29 -7.14 -4.68
CA LEU A 50 5.76 -8.32 -4.00
C LEU A 50 4.55 -7.96 -3.16
N VAL A 51 4.66 -6.88 -2.38
CA VAL A 51 3.57 -6.41 -1.55
C VAL A 51 2.37 -6.05 -2.41
N TYR A 52 2.61 -5.31 -3.50
CA TYR A 52 1.54 -4.95 -4.42
C TYR A 52 0.83 -6.20 -4.95
N SER A 53 1.61 -7.13 -5.47
CA SER A 53 1.07 -8.33 -6.08
C SER A 53 0.19 -9.11 -5.12
N ARG A 54 0.60 -9.20 -3.88
CA ARG A 54 -0.12 -9.98 -2.88
C ARG A 54 -1.32 -9.26 -2.30
N LEU A 55 -1.24 -7.94 -2.16
CA LEU A 55 -2.33 -7.18 -1.55
C LEU A 55 -3.33 -6.63 -2.54
N ALA A 56 -2.99 -6.58 -3.84
CA ALA A 56 -3.93 -6.08 -4.83
C ALA A 56 -5.23 -6.89 -4.83
N LYS A 57 -5.13 -8.18 -4.56
CA LYS A 57 -6.33 -9.02 -4.48
C LYS A 57 -7.23 -8.59 -3.34
N ARG A 58 -6.63 -8.17 -2.23
CA ARG A 58 -7.42 -7.69 -1.10
C ARG A 58 -8.15 -6.41 -1.46
N LEU A 59 -7.47 -5.50 -2.16
CA LEU A 59 -8.12 -4.26 -2.59
C LEU A 59 -9.32 -4.56 -3.49
N ARG A 60 -9.17 -5.47 -4.42
CA ARG A 60 -10.29 -5.83 -5.31
C ARG A 60 -11.43 -6.44 -4.53
N THR A 61 -11.13 -7.34 -3.62
CA THR A 61 -12.15 -8.00 -2.82
C THR A 61 -12.94 -7.01 -1.98
N LEU A 62 -12.24 -5.99 -1.46
CA LEU A 62 -12.85 -4.99 -0.60
C LEU A 62 -13.44 -3.81 -1.37
N GLY A 63 -13.24 -3.77 -2.69
CA GLY A 63 -13.75 -2.68 -3.49
C GLY A 63 -13.02 -1.36 -3.30
N LEU A 64 -11.77 -1.42 -2.88
CA LEU A 64 -10.97 -0.22 -2.65
C LEU A 64 -10.30 0.23 -3.94
N GLN A 65 -9.95 1.51 -4.01
CA GLN A 65 -9.42 2.09 -5.24
C GLN A 65 -7.91 2.28 -5.21
N ASN A 66 -7.31 2.30 -4.03
CA ASN A 66 -5.87 2.51 -3.92
C ASN A 66 -5.39 2.03 -2.57
N PHE A 67 -4.08 2.01 -2.40
CA PHE A 67 -3.48 1.53 -1.14
C PHE A 67 -3.62 2.53 0.00
N ARG A 68 -3.86 3.79 -0.32
CA ARG A 68 -4.13 4.76 0.73
C ARG A 68 -5.39 4.38 1.49
N GLU A 69 -6.43 3.97 0.77
CA GLU A 69 -7.66 3.51 1.40
C GLU A 69 -7.41 2.25 2.20
N TYR A 70 -6.59 1.37 1.67
CA TYR A 70 -6.27 0.14 2.38
C TYR A 70 -5.52 0.42 3.67
N CYS A 71 -4.55 1.33 3.64
CA CYS A 71 -3.82 1.71 4.85
C CYS A 71 -4.76 2.29 5.89
N ALA A 72 -5.69 3.14 5.47
CA ALA A 72 -6.65 3.71 6.41
C ALA A 72 -7.49 2.62 7.06
N LEU A 73 -7.85 1.61 6.28
CA LEU A 73 -8.62 0.50 6.81
C LEU A 73 -7.83 -0.31 7.83
N VAL A 74 -6.60 -0.69 7.51
CA VAL A 74 -5.84 -1.56 8.42
C VAL A 74 -5.28 -0.82 9.62
N GLU A 75 -5.25 0.52 9.58
CA GLU A 75 -4.87 1.30 10.75
C GLU A 75 -5.98 1.41 11.78
N ASP A 76 -7.21 1.12 11.38
CA ASP A 76 -8.34 1.17 12.27
C ASP A 76 -8.18 0.09 13.35
N ALA A 77 -8.43 0.47 14.60
CA ALA A 77 -8.29 -0.45 15.71
C ALA A 77 -9.20 -1.67 15.58
N ASP A 78 -10.33 -1.50 14.89
CA ASP A 78 -11.30 -2.58 14.73
C ASP A 78 -11.02 -3.46 13.52
N ALA A 79 -9.96 -3.19 12.77
CA ALA A 79 -9.67 -3.93 11.54
C ALA A 79 -8.75 -5.11 11.79
N LEU A 80 -8.93 -5.80 12.89
CA LEU A 80 -8.08 -6.93 13.24
C LEU A 80 -8.16 -8.03 12.18
N ASP A 81 -9.35 -8.31 11.68
CA ASP A 81 -9.53 -9.36 10.68
C ASP A 81 -8.76 -9.04 9.40
N GLU A 82 -8.80 -7.77 8.97
CA GLU A 82 -8.10 -7.42 7.75
C GLU A 82 -6.59 -7.39 7.96
N ARG A 83 -6.13 -6.99 9.14
CA ARG A 83 -4.68 -7.06 9.42
C ARG A 83 -4.20 -8.51 9.38
N GLN A 84 -5.00 -9.43 9.89
CA GLN A 84 -4.64 -10.84 9.83
C GLN A 84 -4.64 -11.35 8.39
N ALA A 85 -5.61 -10.93 7.59
CA ALA A 85 -5.67 -11.31 6.19
C ALA A 85 -4.46 -10.74 5.43
N MET A 86 -4.06 -9.52 5.75
CA MET A 86 -2.90 -8.90 5.15
C MET A 86 -1.64 -9.69 5.47
N MET A 87 -1.46 -10.05 6.72
CA MET A 87 -0.29 -10.81 7.14
C MET A 87 -0.27 -12.19 6.50
N ALA A 88 -1.43 -12.81 6.38
CA ALA A 88 -1.52 -14.13 5.75
C ALA A 88 -1.21 -14.07 4.26
N ALA A 89 -1.50 -12.94 3.60
CA ALA A 89 -1.24 -12.78 2.18
C ALA A 89 0.25 -12.58 1.91
N LEU A 90 0.98 -12.13 2.87
CA LEU A 90 2.39 -11.83 2.72
C LEU A 90 3.25 -12.92 3.34
#